data_177a078049f2a8e956729f7d2f5b49bf
#
_entry.id   177a078049f2a8e956729f7d2f5b49bf
#
_cell.length_a   1.000
_cell.length_b   1.000
_cell.length_c   1.000
_cell.angle_alpha   90.00
_cell.angle_beta   90.00
_cell.angle_gamma   90.00
#
_symmetry.space_group_name_H-M   'P 1'
#
loop_
_entity.id
_entity.type
_entity.pdbx_description
1 polymer ?
#
loop_
_entity_poly.entity_id
_entity_poly.type
_entity_poly.pdbx_seq_one_letter_code
_entity_poly.pdbx_strand_id
1 'polypeptide(L)'
;MSVVILGPLSEGGIKLPLYLFQVPAGFASPAVDYIEKHVSLDELAEVRAPHVYLAKILGDSMIGAGIFDKDLIVVDRSRTAEHGEIVVAALNNSDPICKRLFMMDGVVKLQSENSAYPSKHILEGDNLVIWGVVNYSMRRHGKA
;
A
#
# COMPACT_ATOMS: atom_id res chain seq x y z
N MET A 1 -4.98 14.33 -0.68
CA MET A 1 -4.58 13.23 -1.57
C MET A 1 -5.79 12.39 -1.92
N SER A 2 -5.93 12.02 -3.16
CA SER A 2 -7.03 11.18 -3.62
C SER A 2 -6.59 9.74 -3.84
N VAL A 3 -7.53 8.82 -3.66
CA VAL A 3 -7.34 7.40 -3.93
C VAL A 3 -8.41 6.98 -4.92
N VAL A 4 -8.00 6.37 -6.03
CA VAL A 4 -8.91 5.82 -7.01
C VAL A 4 -8.92 4.31 -6.86
N ILE A 5 -10.05 3.74 -6.45
CA ILE A 5 -10.19 2.30 -6.32
C ILE A 5 -10.34 1.68 -7.70
N LEU A 6 -9.41 0.82 -8.08
CA LEU A 6 -9.42 0.17 -9.39
C LEU A 6 -10.22 -1.14 -9.37
N GLY A 7 -10.35 -1.76 -8.21
CA GLY A 7 -11.14 -2.96 -8.05
C GLY A 7 -10.39 -4.09 -7.35
N PRO A 8 -11.08 -5.22 -7.12
CA PRO A 8 -10.47 -6.37 -6.48
C PRO A 8 -9.47 -7.06 -7.41
N LEU A 9 -8.43 -7.64 -6.80
CA LEU A 9 -7.44 -8.44 -7.51
C LEU A 9 -7.83 -9.92 -7.48
N SER A 10 -7.48 -10.64 -8.54
CA SER A 10 -7.60 -12.09 -8.61
C SER A 10 -6.24 -12.75 -8.52
N GLU A 11 -6.21 -13.99 -8.04
CA GLU A 11 -5.00 -14.80 -7.96
C GLU A 11 -4.70 -15.50 -9.29
N GLY A 12 -3.50 -16.01 -9.45
CA GLY A 12 -3.13 -16.84 -10.59
C GLY A 12 -1.95 -16.35 -11.41
N GLY A 13 -1.10 -15.52 -10.84
CA GLY A 13 0.06 -14.97 -11.54
C GLY A 13 1.12 -16.01 -11.93
N ILE A 14 1.96 -15.65 -12.89
CA ILE A 14 3.11 -16.45 -13.34
C ILE A 14 4.16 -16.50 -12.22
N LYS A 15 4.72 -17.68 -11.96
CA LYS A 15 5.79 -17.87 -10.97
C LYS A 15 7.13 -17.43 -11.55
N LEU A 16 7.82 -16.58 -10.81
CA LEU A 16 9.13 -16.05 -11.17
C LEU A 16 10.19 -16.53 -10.17
N PRO A 17 11.47 -16.61 -10.57
CA PRO A 17 12.53 -16.98 -9.63
C PRO A 17 12.80 -15.88 -8.62
N LEU A 18 12.96 -16.27 -7.36
CA LEU A 18 13.38 -15.40 -6.27
C LEU A 18 14.78 -15.86 -5.83
N TYR A 19 15.76 -14.96 -5.85
CA TYR A 19 17.15 -15.30 -5.59
C TYR A 19 17.48 -15.31 -4.11
N LEU A 20 18.38 -16.23 -3.71
CA LEU A 20 18.80 -16.45 -2.33
C LEU A 20 19.64 -15.31 -1.73
N PHE A 21 20.23 -14.46 -2.56
CA PHE A 21 21.12 -13.41 -2.10
C PHE A 21 20.84 -12.10 -2.83
N GLN A 22 21.35 -11.00 -2.28
CA GLN A 22 21.23 -9.71 -2.92
C GLN A 22 22.09 -9.68 -4.19
N VAL A 23 21.45 -9.32 -5.30
CA VAL A 23 22.12 -9.15 -6.58
C VAL A 23 22.41 -7.68 -6.78
N PRO A 24 23.69 -7.27 -6.89
CA PRO A 24 24.03 -5.87 -7.18
C PRO A 24 23.40 -5.39 -8.48
N ALA A 25 23.02 -4.12 -8.56
CA ALA A 25 22.36 -3.56 -9.73
C ALA A 25 23.13 -3.73 -11.04
N GLY A 26 24.47 -3.81 -10.98
CA GLY A 26 25.32 -4.05 -12.14
C GLY A 26 25.56 -5.52 -12.48
N PHE A 27 24.94 -6.44 -11.77
CA PHE A 27 25.14 -7.87 -12.01
C PHE A 27 24.39 -8.31 -13.28
N ALA A 28 25.13 -8.87 -14.24
CA ALA A 28 24.59 -9.14 -15.57
C ALA A 28 23.58 -10.28 -15.59
N SER A 29 23.87 -11.38 -14.89
CA SER A 29 23.01 -12.57 -14.88
C SER A 29 23.27 -13.41 -13.63
N PRO A 30 22.32 -13.56 -12.71
CA PRO A 30 22.47 -14.44 -11.57
C PRO A 30 22.47 -15.91 -12.00
N ALA A 31 23.29 -16.73 -11.33
CA ALA A 31 23.28 -18.15 -11.57
C ALA A 31 22.02 -18.82 -11.05
N VAL A 32 21.55 -19.87 -11.74
CA VAL A 32 20.34 -20.62 -11.37
C VAL A 32 20.42 -21.19 -9.96
N ASP A 33 21.62 -21.57 -9.51
CA ASP A 33 21.85 -22.16 -8.17
C ASP A 33 21.55 -21.19 -7.02
N TYR A 34 21.37 -19.89 -7.30
CA TYR A 34 21.03 -18.88 -6.30
C TYR A 34 19.54 -18.58 -6.22
N ILE A 35 18.70 -19.36 -6.89
CA ILE A 35 17.26 -19.18 -6.83
C ILE A 35 16.75 -19.79 -5.52
N GLU A 36 16.14 -18.94 -4.66
CA GLU A 36 15.53 -19.37 -3.40
C GLU A 36 14.27 -20.20 -3.66
N LYS A 37 13.39 -19.68 -4.52
CA LYS A 37 12.14 -20.32 -4.90
C LYS A 37 11.54 -19.63 -6.11
N HIS A 38 10.52 -20.24 -6.70
CA HIS A 38 9.70 -19.60 -7.72
C HIS A 38 8.42 -19.09 -7.07
N VAL A 39 8.15 -17.79 -7.26
CA VAL A 39 6.96 -17.13 -6.71
C VAL A 39 6.28 -16.30 -7.77
N SER A 40 4.97 -16.14 -7.66
CA SER A 40 4.23 -15.15 -8.45
C SER A 40 4.28 -13.78 -7.77
N LEU A 41 4.02 -12.72 -8.53
CA LEU A 41 3.85 -11.39 -7.95
C LEU A 41 2.66 -11.36 -7.00
N ASP A 42 1.63 -12.15 -7.26
CA ASP A 42 0.47 -12.32 -6.37
C ASP A 42 0.89 -12.81 -4.99
N GLU A 43 1.77 -13.81 -4.94
CA GLU A 43 2.28 -14.32 -3.67
C GLU A 43 3.12 -13.28 -2.93
N LEU A 44 4.01 -12.58 -3.66
CA LEU A 44 4.85 -11.54 -3.09
C LEU A 44 4.05 -10.37 -2.54
N ALA A 45 3.03 -9.95 -3.25
CA ALA A 45 2.17 -8.83 -2.86
C ALA A 45 1.04 -9.26 -1.92
N GLU A 46 1.00 -10.53 -1.52
CA GLU A 46 0.01 -11.09 -0.62
C GLU A 46 -1.43 -10.89 -1.10
N VAL A 47 -1.64 -11.05 -2.41
CA VAL A 47 -2.97 -10.94 -3.02
C VAL A 47 -3.83 -12.10 -2.54
N ARG A 48 -4.84 -11.78 -1.73
CA ARG A 48 -5.74 -12.75 -1.12
C ARG A 48 -7.18 -12.40 -1.49
N ALA A 49 -7.59 -12.87 -2.67
CA ALA A 49 -8.97 -12.66 -3.11
C ALA A 49 -9.95 -13.31 -2.12
N PRO A 50 -11.14 -12.72 -1.89
CA PRO A 50 -11.68 -11.51 -2.53
C PRO A 50 -11.39 -10.21 -1.76
N HIS A 51 -10.56 -10.24 -0.73
CA HIS A 51 -10.40 -9.13 0.23
C HIS A 51 -9.35 -8.09 -0.19
N VAL A 52 -8.62 -8.33 -1.26
CA VAL A 52 -7.52 -7.47 -1.70
C VAL A 52 -7.94 -6.68 -2.93
N TYR A 53 -7.72 -5.37 -2.88
CA TYR A 53 -8.07 -4.42 -3.92
C TYR A 53 -6.85 -3.68 -4.41
N LEU A 54 -6.89 -3.28 -5.67
CA LEU A 54 -5.91 -2.40 -6.27
C LEU A 54 -6.47 -0.97 -6.27
N ALA A 55 -5.65 -0.01 -5.88
CA ALA A 55 -6.01 1.39 -5.91
C ALA A 55 -4.86 2.22 -6.47
N LYS A 56 -5.17 3.40 -6.97
CA LYS A 56 -4.19 4.34 -7.51
C LYS A 56 -4.14 5.58 -6.63
N ILE A 57 -2.93 6.04 -6.35
CA ILE A 57 -2.70 7.24 -5.54
C ILE A 57 -2.62 8.46 -6.45
N LEU A 58 -3.29 9.53 -6.04
CA LEU A 58 -3.18 10.84 -6.66
C LEU A 58 -2.77 11.86 -5.62
N GLY A 59 -1.67 12.56 -5.87
CA GLY A 59 -1.13 13.56 -4.96
C GLY A 59 0.13 13.10 -4.25
N ASP A 60 0.63 13.93 -3.34
CA ASP A 60 1.96 13.79 -2.75
C ASP A 60 1.98 13.75 -1.22
N SER A 61 0.84 13.56 -0.58
CA SER A 61 0.77 13.62 0.88
C SER A 61 1.48 12.46 1.59
N MET A 62 1.87 11.41 0.87
CA MET A 62 2.51 10.22 1.44
C MET A 62 3.93 9.97 0.90
N ILE A 63 4.58 10.97 0.33
CA ILE A 63 5.92 10.81 -0.24
C ILE A 63 6.97 10.41 0.80
N GLY A 64 6.84 10.84 2.04
CA GLY A 64 7.74 10.44 3.12
C GLY A 64 7.65 8.96 3.49
N ALA A 65 6.57 8.30 3.11
CA ALA A 65 6.39 6.85 3.24
C ALA A 65 6.78 6.09 1.98
N GLY A 66 7.30 6.78 0.96
CA GLY A 66 7.68 6.16 -0.31
C GLY A 66 6.51 5.90 -1.26
N ILE A 67 5.37 6.53 -1.02
CA ILE A 67 4.19 6.43 -1.91
C ILE A 67 4.03 7.76 -2.65
N PHE A 68 4.12 7.70 -3.97
CA PHE A 68 4.14 8.88 -4.83
C PHE A 68 2.91 8.95 -5.71
N ASP A 69 2.70 10.12 -6.30
CA ASP A 69 1.62 10.33 -7.26
C ASP A 69 1.63 9.26 -8.36
N LYS A 70 0.46 8.71 -8.67
CA LYS A 70 0.22 7.65 -9.65
C LYS A 70 0.71 6.25 -9.26
N ASP A 71 1.28 6.07 -8.07
CA ASP A 71 1.61 4.74 -7.57
C ASP A 71 0.34 3.89 -7.42
N LEU A 72 0.49 2.60 -7.62
CA LEU A 72 -0.55 1.62 -7.32
C LEU A 72 -0.32 1.07 -5.91
N ILE A 73 -1.38 0.86 -5.18
CA ILE A 73 -1.33 0.28 -3.85
C ILE A 73 -2.20 -0.98 -3.78
N VAL A 74 -1.69 -1.97 -3.05
CA VAL A 74 -2.41 -3.20 -2.75
C VAL A 74 -3.03 -3.05 -1.37
N VAL A 75 -4.35 -3.05 -1.32
CA VAL A 75 -5.13 -2.75 -0.12
C VAL A 75 -5.83 -4.02 0.35
N ASP A 76 -5.55 -4.43 1.57
CA ASP A 76 -6.16 -5.62 2.18
C ASP A 76 -7.27 -5.20 3.15
N ARG A 77 -8.51 -5.54 2.81
CA ARG A 77 -9.67 -5.22 3.62
C ARG A 77 -9.93 -6.22 4.74
N SER A 78 -9.27 -7.37 4.71
CA SER A 78 -9.43 -8.40 5.74
C SER A 78 -8.63 -8.10 7.01
N ARG A 79 -7.63 -7.22 6.92
CA ARG A 79 -6.78 -6.87 8.04
C ARG A 79 -7.42 -5.81 8.92
N THR A 80 -7.30 -5.98 10.23
CA THR A 80 -7.59 -4.91 11.19
C THR A 80 -6.40 -3.97 11.26
N ALA A 81 -6.65 -2.69 11.01
CA ALA A 81 -5.59 -1.69 11.00
C ALA A 81 -5.07 -1.42 12.41
N GLU A 82 -3.75 -1.36 12.55
CA GLU A 82 -3.07 -1.09 13.80
C GLU A 82 -2.34 0.25 13.74
N HIS A 83 -1.95 0.76 14.91
CA HIS A 83 -1.17 1.98 15.00
C HIS A 83 0.08 1.92 14.10
N GLY A 84 0.32 2.97 13.34
CA GLY A 84 1.48 3.10 12.47
C GLY A 84 1.31 2.52 11.07
N GLU A 85 0.24 1.81 10.81
CA GLU A 85 -0.01 1.27 9.48
C GLU A 85 -0.56 2.32 8.52
N ILE A 86 -0.25 2.14 7.23
CA ILE A 86 -0.82 2.97 6.17
C ILE A 86 -2.16 2.38 5.79
N VAL A 87 -3.19 3.23 5.74
CA VAL A 87 -4.56 2.81 5.48
C VAL A 87 -5.19 3.62 4.36
N VAL A 88 -6.19 3.05 3.73
CA VAL A 88 -7.17 3.77 2.92
C VAL A 88 -8.41 3.93 3.79
N ALA A 89 -8.83 5.16 3.98
CA ALA A 89 -9.92 5.49 4.90
C ALA A 89 -10.79 6.62 4.36
N ALA A 90 -12.04 6.65 4.79
CA ALA A 90 -12.96 7.74 4.51
C ALA A 90 -13.46 8.31 5.82
N LEU A 91 -13.50 9.63 5.89
CA LEU A 91 -13.98 10.37 7.06
C LEU A 91 -15.27 11.10 6.73
N ASN A 92 -16.31 10.84 7.52
CA ASN A 92 -17.62 11.51 7.38
C ASN A 92 -18.20 11.42 5.96
N ASN A 93 -18.12 10.23 5.36
CA ASN A 93 -18.60 9.93 4.00
C ASN A 93 -17.88 10.72 2.90
N SER A 94 -16.69 11.25 3.18
CA SER A 94 -15.82 11.85 2.17
C SER A 94 -15.20 10.80 1.27
N ASP A 95 -14.58 11.23 0.18
CA ASP A 95 -13.81 10.36 -0.70
C ASP A 95 -12.67 9.67 0.06
N PRO A 96 -12.31 8.43 -0.32
CA PRO A 96 -11.22 7.73 0.34
C PRO A 96 -9.88 8.44 0.18
N ILE A 97 -9.10 8.42 1.24
CA ILE A 97 -7.75 8.99 1.31
C ILE A 97 -6.78 7.94 1.84
N CYS A 98 -5.50 8.10 1.50
CA CYS A 98 -4.41 7.25 1.98
C CYS A 98 -3.61 8.03 3.01
N LYS A 99 -3.50 7.51 4.22
CA LYS A 99 -2.83 8.16 5.34
C LYS A 99 -2.20 7.11 6.25
N ARG A 100 -1.30 7.57 7.13
CA ARG A 100 -0.82 6.72 8.23
C ARG A 100 -1.78 6.84 9.40
N LEU A 101 -2.20 5.71 9.92
CA LEU A 101 -3.08 5.67 11.09
C LEU A 101 -2.26 5.87 12.37
N PHE A 102 -2.58 6.89 13.13
CA PHE A 102 -2.12 7.04 14.51
C PHE A 102 -3.26 6.64 15.44
N MET A 103 -3.00 5.70 16.34
CA MET A 103 -3.99 5.21 17.28
C MET A 103 -3.29 4.80 18.56
N MET A 104 -3.11 5.77 19.47
CA MET A 104 -2.35 5.60 20.71
C MET A 104 -2.86 6.56 21.78
N ASP A 105 -2.88 6.11 23.03
CA ASP A 105 -3.26 6.93 24.20
C ASP A 105 -4.63 7.60 24.07
N GLY A 106 -5.59 6.88 23.47
CA GLY A 106 -6.94 7.41 23.26
C GLY A 106 -7.07 8.42 22.14
N VAL A 107 -5.98 8.72 21.43
CA VAL A 107 -5.96 9.65 20.31
C VAL A 107 -5.96 8.88 19.01
N VAL A 108 -6.86 9.25 18.10
CA VAL A 108 -6.91 8.71 16.75
C VAL A 108 -6.73 9.86 15.77
N LYS A 109 -5.78 9.71 14.86
CA LYS A 109 -5.60 10.69 13.79
C LYS A 109 -5.09 10.04 12.51
N LEU A 110 -5.36 10.68 11.40
CA LEU A 110 -4.83 10.32 10.09
C LEU A 110 -3.68 11.26 9.77
N GLN A 111 -2.48 10.72 9.64
CA GLN A 111 -1.27 11.49 9.40
C GLN A 111 -0.84 11.40 7.95
N SER A 112 -0.54 12.54 7.36
CA SER A 112 0.22 12.59 6.12
C SER A 112 1.70 12.35 6.39
N GLU A 113 2.39 11.78 5.44
CA GLU A 113 3.86 11.63 5.44
C GLU A 113 4.47 12.72 4.54
N ASN A 114 4.05 13.96 4.79
CA ASN A 114 4.52 15.15 4.11
C ASN A 114 4.20 16.35 5.00
N SER A 115 5.21 17.10 5.40
CA SER A 115 5.07 18.22 6.33
C SER A 115 4.19 19.36 5.80
N ALA A 116 3.95 19.41 4.48
CA ALA A 116 3.04 20.40 3.89
C ALA A 116 1.56 20.10 4.20
N TYR A 117 1.24 18.91 4.71
CA TYR A 117 -0.12 18.50 5.00
C TYR A 117 -0.29 18.24 6.49
N PRO A 118 -1.25 18.89 7.16
CA PRO A 118 -1.49 18.67 8.59
C PRO A 118 -2.15 17.31 8.84
N SER A 119 -1.94 16.78 10.04
CA SER A 119 -2.66 15.59 10.52
C SER A 119 -4.12 15.92 10.75
N LYS A 120 -4.98 14.95 10.49
CA LYS A 120 -6.41 15.07 10.75
C LYS A 120 -6.79 14.26 11.98
N HIS A 121 -7.16 14.94 13.05
CA HIS A 121 -7.64 14.30 14.26
C HIS A 121 -9.08 13.81 14.08
N ILE A 122 -9.33 12.61 14.60
CA ILE A 122 -10.68 12.04 14.60
C ILE A 122 -11.31 12.42 15.94
N LEU A 123 -12.38 13.20 15.85
CA LEU A 123 -13.06 13.73 17.02
C LEU A 123 -14.29 12.90 17.35
N GLU A 124 -14.82 13.09 18.58
CA GLU A 124 -16.09 12.49 18.95
C GLU A 124 -17.19 12.95 17.98
N GLY A 125 -17.97 11.99 17.51
CA GLY A 125 -19.01 12.25 16.51
C GLY A 125 -18.54 12.09 15.05
N ASP A 126 -17.23 12.04 14.81
CA ASP A 126 -16.72 11.73 13.47
C ASP A 126 -16.96 10.26 13.12
N ASN A 127 -17.29 10.02 11.86
CA ASN A 127 -17.43 8.67 11.34
C ASN A 127 -16.21 8.33 10.49
N LEU A 128 -15.31 7.53 11.06
CA LEU A 128 -14.13 7.04 10.37
C LEU A 128 -14.39 5.61 9.89
N VAL A 129 -14.28 5.41 8.59
CA VAL A 129 -14.37 4.07 7.99
C VAL A 129 -13.01 3.73 7.39
N ILE A 130 -12.37 2.70 7.90
CA ILE A 130 -11.13 2.17 7.32
C ILE A 130 -11.49 1.15 6.26
N TRP A 131 -11.10 1.42 5.01
CA TRP A 131 -11.38 0.55 3.89
C TRP A 131 -10.39 -0.62 3.79
N GLY A 132 -9.19 -0.44 4.31
CA GLY A 132 -8.19 -1.49 4.36
C GLY A 132 -6.80 -0.97 4.66
N VAL A 133 -5.89 -1.93 4.84
CA VAL A 133 -4.48 -1.69 5.12
C VAL A 133 -3.67 -1.78 3.83
N VAL A 134 -2.79 -0.82 3.60
CA VAL A 134 -1.89 -0.83 2.46
C VAL A 134 -0.70 -1.72 2.78
N ASN A 135 -0.63 -2.88 2.13
CA ASN A 135 0.48 -3.82 2.32
C ASN A 135 1.66 -3.54 1.41
N TYR A 136 1.39 -3.14 0.17
CA TYR A 136 2.41 -2.93 -0.86
C TYR A 136 2.06 -1.74 -1.73
N SER A 137 3.08 -1.13 -2.31
CA SER A 137 2.94 -0.14 -3.38
C SER A 137 3.82 -0.51 -4.56
N MET A 138 3.44 -0.05 -5.74
CA MET A 138 4.13 -0.36 -6.98
C MET A 138 4.22 0.90 -7.84
N ARG A 139 5.41 1.16 -8.41
CA ARG A 139 5.63 2.30 -9.28
C ARG A 139 6.24 1.86 -10.61
N ARG A 140 5.73 2.44 -11.69
CA ARG A 140 6.30 2.24 -13.00
C ARG A 140 7.52 3.14 -13.20
N HIS A 141 8.63 2.57 -13.63
CA HIS A 141 9.85 3.30 -14.00
C HIS A 141 10.11 3.25 -15.51
N GLY A 142 9.58 2.26 -16.19
CA GLY A 142 9.72 2.14 -17.63
C GLY A 142 8.90 3.17 -18.38
N LYS A 143 9.30 3.45 -19.61
CA LYS A 143 8.53 4.33 -20.52
C LYS A 143 7.26 3.64 -20.98
N ALA A 144 6.19 4.42 -21.11
CA ALA A 144 4.92 3.92 -21.61
C ALA A 144 4.97 3.64 -23.13
#